data_1fefbcd16bf19ceade3f414efb707c0e
#
_entry.id   1fefbcd16bf19ceade3f414efb707c0e
#
_cell.length_a   1.000
_cell.length_b   1.000
_cell.length_c   1.000
_cell.angle_alpha   90.00
_cell.angle_beta   90.00
_cell.angle_gamma   90.00
#
_symmetry.space_group_name_H-M   'P 1'
#
loop_
_entity.id
_entity.type
_entity.pdbx_description
1 polymer ?
#
loop_
_entity_poly.entity_id
_entity_poly.type
_entity_poly.pdbx_seq_one_letter_code
_entity_poly.pdbx_strand_id
1 'polypeptide(L)'
;MTKNSHGMIAVDKIGTKVLFLNPQTYATEAVIDGFPRTVHELLVVPETGRAYVPIFGDGIHGRNPNPQHHLCVFDLHKRAHIETIDLRPYIAPHTLKLGPDGLIYITCENSAVVAVIDRDSNKVVAAIDSGSTNGHRLIIAPDGRHLYTENEEDGTVSVIDLPKRKLLGKIKTPRPLAGIAIAPDGRTVVAVDDAQPTLFLIDTADGRVREEIVLKDVPKPAQIARYAPDNSLLAVTSLNSDTVSLID
;
A
#
# COMPACT_ATOMS: atom_id res chain seq x y z
N MET A 1 29.58 -20.26 -5.56
CA MET A 1 28.17 -19.94 -5.88
C MET A 1 27.49 -19.61 -4.57
N THR A 2 27.37 -18.35 -4.24
CA THR A 2 26.59 -17.92 -3.08
C THR A 2 25.12 -18.24 -3.37
N LYS A 3 24.55 -19.18 -2.63
CA LYS A 3 23.10 -19.37 -2.61
C LYS A 3 22.49 -18.03 -2.22
N ASN A 4 21.80 -17.36 -3.15
CA ASN A 4 20.93 -16.26 -2.81
C ASN A 4 19.87 -16.81 -1.83
N SER A 5 20.11 -16.60 -0.55
CA SER A 5 19.13 -16.94 0.48
C SER A 5 18.06 -15.87 0.41
N HIS A 6 16.99 -16.14 -0.34
CA HIS A 6 15.79 -15.32 -0.28
C HIS A 6 15.19 -15.48 1.12
N GLY A 7 15.10 -14.40 1.87
CA GLY A 7 14.38 -14.35 3.14
C GLY A 7 12.93 -14.00 2.92
N MET A 8 12.11 -14.18 3.96
CA MET A 8 10.74 -13.68 4.01
C MET A 8 10.63 -12.72 5.19
N ILE A 9 9.95 -11.59 4.99
CA ILE A 9 9.62 -10.64 6.05
C ILE A 9 8.11 -10.46 6.09
N ALA A 10 7.54 -10.42 7.29
CA ALA A 10 6.13 -10.23 7.52
C ALA A 10 5.88 -9.18 8.60
N VAL A 11 4.79 -8.45 8.46
CA VAL A 11 4.29 -7.50 9.45
C VAL A 11 3.11 -8.13 10.18
N ASP A 12 3.24 -8.30 11.48
CA ASP A 12 2.14 -8.68 12.36
C ASP A 12 1.51 -7.40 12.92
N LYS A 13 0.47 -6.92 12.25
CA LYS A 13 -0.23 -5.69 12.59
C LYS A 13 -0.83 -5.74 14.01
N ILE A 14 -1.44 -6.85 14.37
CA ILE A 14 -2.12 -7.03 15.66
C ILE A 14 -1.11 -7.23 16.78
N GLY A 15 -0.10 -8.07 16.54
CA GLY A 15 0.98 -8.31 17.49
C GLY A 15 2.01 -7.18 17.57
N THR A 16 1.91 -6.16 16.72
CA THR A 16 2.86 -5.02 16.62
C THR A 16 4.31 -5.46 16.47
N LYS A 17 4.55 -6.39 15.54
CA LYS A 17 5.86 -7.02 15.32
C LYS A 17 6.23 -7.05 13.86
N VAL A 18 7.53 -7.11 13.60
CA VAL A 18 8.09 -7.45 12.29
C VAL A 18 8.81 -8.80 12.43
N LEU A 19 8.43 -9.75 11.58
CA LEU A 19 8.92 -11.12 11.62
C LEU A 19 9.82 -11.39 10.42
N PHE A 20 10.96 -12.01 10.67
CA PHE A 20 11.79 -12.61 9.63
C PHE A 20 11.57 -14.11 9.66
N LEU A 21 11.17 -14.66 8.53
CA LEU A 21 10.75 -16.05 8.41
C LEU A 21 11.68 -16.79 7.44
N ASN A 22 11.87 -18.07 7.70
CA ASN A 22 12.47 -18.97 6.72
C ASN A 22 11.51 -19.19 5.55
N PRO A 23 11.91 -18.94 4.31
CA PRO A 23 10.99 -18.98 3.16
C PRO A 23 10.57 -20.39 2.74
N GLN A 24 11.22 -21.45 3.24
CA GLN A 24 10.86 -22.84 2.97
C GLN A 24 10.02 -23.48 4.06
N THR A 25 10.33 -23.16 5.31
CA THR A 25 9.69 -23.79 6.46
C THR A 25 8.67 -22.88 7.15
N TYR A 26 8.69 -21.58 6.82
CA TYR A 26 7.94 -20.51 7.46
C TYR A 26 8.22 -20.35 8.97
N ALA A 27 9.26 -21.01 9.47
CA ALA A 27 9.70 -20.85 10.85
C ALA A 27 10.21 -19.42 11.08
N THR A 28 9.85 -18.85 12.24
CA THR A 28 10.34 -17.54 12.66
C THR A 28 11.82 -17.62 13.00
N GLU A 29 12.63 -16.80 12.32
CA GLU A 29 14.09 -16.73 12.52
C GLU A 29 14.50 -15.51 13.34
N ALA A 30 13.71 -14.42 13.29
CA ALA A 30 13.88 -13.26 14.16
C ALA A 30 12.55 -12.52 14.33
N VAL A 31 12.39 -11.86 15.48
CA VAL A 31 11.25 -11.03 15.82
C VAL A 31 11.77 -9.68 16.27
N ILE A 32 11.22 -8.62 15.70
CA ILE A 32 11.45 -7.24 16.14
C ILE A 32 10.12 -6.71 16.66
N ASP A 33 10.10 -6.27 17.91
CA ASP A 33 8.93 -5.74 18.60
C ASP A 33 9.26 -4.42 19.32
N GLY A 34 8.38 -3.99 20.21
CA GLY A 34 8.58 -2.77 21.00
C GLY A 34 8.20 -1.49 20.25
N PHE A 35 7.46 -1.61 19.15
CA PHE A 35 6.94 -0.42 18.45
C PHE A 35 5.84 0.26 19.26
N PRO A 36 5.76 1.61 19.22
CA PRO A 36 4.84 2.36 20.07
C PRO A 36 3.37 2.14 19.73
N ARG A 37 3.07 1.76 18.50
CA ARG A 37 1.73 1.56 17.95
C ARG A 37 1.79 0.56 16.80
N THR A 38 0.66 0.39 16.12
CA THR A 38 0.47 -0.59 15.07
C THR A 38 1.44 -0.39 13.90
N VAL A 39 2.34 -1.33 13.72
CA VAL A 39 3.07 -1.53 12.45
C VAL A 39 2.08 -1.92 11.37
N HIS A 40 2.27 -1.44 10.13
CA HIS A 40 1.25 -1.65 9.11
C HIS A 40 1.82 -2.28 7.84
N GLU A 41 1.89 -1.57 6.78
CA GLU A 41 2.33 -2.05 5.47
C GLU A 41 3.86 -2.36 5.43
N LEU A 42 4.35 -2.81 4.30
CA LEU A 42 5.75 -3.17 4.10
C LEU A 42 6.20 -2.83 2.68
N LEU A 43 7.35 -2.16 2.56
CA LEU A 43 8.10 -2.04 1.33
C LEU A 43 9.48 -2.69 1.49
N VAL A 44 9.80 -3.63 0.62
CA VAL A 44 11.16 -4.19 0.50
C VAL A 44 11.87 -3.55 -0.68
N VAL A 45 13.09 -3.09 -0.47
CA VAL A 45 13.99 -2.54 -1.48
C VAL A 45 15.24 -3.41 -1.56
N PRO A 46 15.21 -4.49 -2.35
CA PRO A 46 16.26 -5.51 -2.37
C PRO A 46 17.65 -4.96 -2.73
N GLU A 47 17.69 -3.96 -3.61
CA GLU A 47 18.95 -3.35 -4.10
C GLU A 47 19.74 -2.69 -2.97
N THR A 48 19.06 -2.22 -1.92
CA THR A 48 19.69 -1.62 -0.74
C THR A 48 19.78 -2.57 0.45
N GLY A 49 19.15 -3.76 0.35
CA GLY A 49 19.00 -4.68 1.48
C GLY A 49 18.15 -4.12 2.62
N ARG A 50 17.21 -3.21 2.32
CA ARG A 50 16.37 -2.53 3.32
C ARG A 50 14.91 -2.87 3.15
N ALA A 51 14.19 -2.81 4.27
CA ALA A 51 12.73 -2.77 4.30
C ALA A 51 12.25 -1.56 5.10
N TYR A 52 11.06 -1.06 4.73
CA TYR A 52 10.43 0.10 5.35
C TYR A 52 9.05 -0.29 5.83
N VAL A 53 8.75 0.03 7.10
CA VAL A 53 7.48 -0.30 7.76
C VAL A 53 6.92 0.93 8.44
N PRO A 54 5.76 1.44 8.04
CA PRO A 54 5.14 2.59 8.69
C PRO A 54 4.51 2.20 10.03
N ILE A 55 4.54 3.13 10.97
CA ILE A 55 3.78 3.07 12.19
C ILE A 55 2.53 3.94 12.01
N PHE A 56 1.40 3.29 11.75
CA PHE A 56 0.16 3.96 11.40
C PHE A 56 -0.48 4.70 12.60
N GLY A 57 -0.53 4.04 13.72
CA GLY A 57 -1.22 4.53 14.92
C GLY A 57 -2.23 3.54 15.44
N ASP A 58 -3.29 4.02 16.05
CA ASP A 58 -4.35 3.20 16.60
C ASP A 58 -5.52 3.08 15.64
N GLY A 59 -6.14 1.92 15.63
CA GLY A 59 -7.46 1.75 15.09
C GLY A 59 -7.50 1.42 13.61
N ILE A 60 -8.61 1.80 13.02
CA ILE A 60 -8.99 1.54 11.64
C ILE A 60 -8.75 2.84 10.86
N HIS A 61 -8.46 2.72 9.55
CA HIS A 61 -8.49 3.84 8.61
C HIS A 61 -9.72 4.74 8.85
N GLY A 62 -9.59 6.02 8.56
CA GLY A 62 -10.63 7.03 8.82
C GLY A 62 -10.93 7.30 10.30
N ARG A 63 -10.49 6.46 11.23
CA ARG A 63 -10.74 6.57 12.67
C ARG A 63 -9.49 6.25 13.49
N ASN A 64 -8.40 6.96 13.18
CA ASN A 64 -7.14 6.80 13.90
C ASN A 64 -7.03 7.87 15.01
N PRO A 65 -7.43 7.56 16.26
CA PRO A 65 -7.45 8.54 17.35
C PRO A 65 -6.05 8.95 17.80
N ASN A 66 -5.04 8.12 17.54
CA ASN A 66 -3.66 8.38 17.90
C ASN A 66 -2.73 8.14 16.70
N PRO A 67 -2.84 8.96 15.63
CA PRO A 67 -2.03 8.79 14.43
C PRO A 67 -0.55 8.96 14.76
N GLN A 68 0.27 8.09 14.21
CA GLN A 68 1.72 8.16 14.36
C GLN A 68 2.35 8.84 13.14
N HIS A 69 3.66 9.04 13.18
CA HIS A 69 4.41 9.76 12.14
C HIS A 69 5.76 9.12 11.85
N HIS A 70 5.92 7.85 12.14
CA HIS A 70 7.18 7.14 12.02
C HIS A 70 7.20 6.17 10.84
N LEU A 71 8.33 6.10 10.18
CA LEU A 71 8.65 5.07 9.20
C LEU A 71 9.92 4.35 9.65
N CYS A 72 9.77 3.10 10.05
CA CYS A 72 10.89 2.27 10.52
C CYS A 72 11.66 1.68 9.35
N VAL A 73 12.98 1.70 9.43
CA VAL A 73 13.91 1.13 8.45
C VAL A 73 14.58 -0.10 9.03
N PHE A 74 14.55 -1.20 8.28
CA PHE A 74 15.15 -2.47 8.67
C PHE A 74 16.27 -2.85 7.72
N ASP A 75 17.35 -3.41 8.28
CA ASP A 75 18.38 -4.10 7.54
C ASP A 75 17.99 -5.58 7.38
N LEU A 76 17.81 -6.02 6.14
CA LEU A 76 17.35 -7.37 5.82
C LEU A 76 18.42 -8.43 6.11
N HIS A 77 19.71 -8.08 6.03
CA HIS A 77 20.80 -9.01 6.30
C HIS A 77 21.04 -9.19 7.79
N LYS A 78 21.02 -8.10 8.53
CA LYS A 78 21.16 -8.10 10.00
C LYS A 78 19.89 -8.51 10.72
N ARG A 79 18.75 -8.47 10.00
CA ARG A 79 17.40 -8.72 10.57
C ARG A 79 17.15 -7.83 11.78
N ALA A 80 17.39 -6.54 11.61
CA ALA A 80 17.35 -5.57 12.69
C ALA A 80 16.69 -4.26 12.24
N HIS A 81 15.98 -3.62 13.16
CA HIS A 81 15.60 -2.22 13.03
C HIS A 81 16.86 -1.36 13.14
N ILE A 82 17.10 -0.48 12.17
CA ILE A 82 18.33 0.33 12.11
C ILE A 82 18.09 1.82 12.23
N GLU A 83 16.90 2.30 11.87
CA GLU A 83 16.60 3.72 11.87
C GLU A 83 15.09 3.95 11.90
N THR A 84 14.68 5.12 12.39
CA THR A 84 13.30 5.61 12.30
C THR A 84 13.29 6.98 11.66
N ILE A 85 12.58 7.10 10.53
CA ILE A 85 12.35 8.36 9.83
C ILE A 85 11.16 9.06 10.47
N ASP A 86 11.34 10.32 10.85
CA ASP A 86 10.27 11.18 11.32
C ASP A 86 9.59 11.86 10.14
N LEU A 87 8.30 11.59 9.94
CA LEU A 87 7.53 12.12 8.84
C LEU A 87 6.83 13.45 9.14
N ARG A 88 6.98 13.99 10.37
CA ARG A 88 6.30 15.24 10.72
C ARG A 88 6.56 16.37 9.74
N PRO A 89 5.53 17.18 9.41
CA PRO A 89 4.20 17.26 10.05
C PRO A 89 3.16 16.23 9.57
N TYR A 90 3.53 15.25 8.76
CA TYR A 90 2.60 14.29 8.17
C TYR A 90 2.37 13.11 9.10
N ILE A 91 1.10 12.68 9.22
CA ILE A 91 0.66 11.68 10.20
C ILE A 91 -0.16 10.57 9.54
N ALA A 92 -0.31 9.46 10.24
CA ALA A 92 -0.98 8.24 9.80
C ALA A 92 -0.38 7.67 8.49
N PRO A 93 0.96 7.38 8.46
CA PRO A 93 1.57 6.79 7.28
C PRO A 93 1.03 5.38 7.05
N HIS A 94 0.61 5.08 5.81
CA HIS A 94 -0.03 3.80 5.49
C HIS A 94 0.72 3.02 4.41
N THR A 95 0.28 3.08 3.17
CA THR A 95 0.88 2.32 2.07
C THR A 95 2.03 3.08 1.44
N LEU A 96 3.09 2.34 1.10
CA LEU A 96 4.29 2.90 0.48
C LEU A 96 4.74 2.11 -0.74
N LYS A 97 5.30 2.82 -1.72
CA LYS A 97 5.85 2.26 -2.95
C LYS A 97 7.16 2.94 -3.34
N LEU A 98 8.05 2.18 -3.94
CA LEU A 98 9.24 2.73 -4.60
C LEU A 98 8.84 3.27 -5.96
N GLY A 99 9.14 4.54 -6.19
CA GLY A 99 8.95 5.19 -7.49
C GLY A 99 10.07 4.86 -8.49
N PRO A 100 9.83 5.14 -9.79
CA PRO A 100 10.83 4.93 -10.84
C PRO A 100 12.06 5.87 -10.70
N ASP A 101 11.91 6.95 -9.95
CA ASP A 101 12.97 7.91 -9.60
C ASP A 101 13.80 7.47 -8.38
N GLY A 102 13.50 6.31 -7.80
CA GLY A 102 14.17 5.77 -6.63
C GLY A 102 13.72 6.37 -5.30
N LEU A 103 12.72 7.27 -5.30
CA LEU A 103 12.12 7.82 -4.09
C LEU A 103 11.01 6.91 -3.56
N ILE A 104 10.75 6.99 -2.27
CA ILE A 104 9.63 6.28 -1.64
C ILE A 104 8.44 7.23 -1.52
N TYR A 105 7.29 6.78 -1.99
CA TYR A 105 6.01 7.49 -1.91
C TYR A 105 5.15 6.80 -0.86
N ILE A 106 4.64 7.55 0.11
CA ILE A 106 3.85 7.01 1.22
C ILE A 106 2.59 7.85 1.44
N THR A 107 1.42 7.22 1.49
CA THR A 107 0.19 7.90 1.91
C THR A 107 0.25 8.26 3.38
N CYS A 108 -0.15 9.49 3.72
CA CYS A 108 -0.32 9.96 5.09
C CYS A 108 -1.79 10.42 5.23
N GLU A 109 -2.66 9.48 5.65
CA GLU A 109 -4.10 9.62 5.57
C GLU A 109 -4.62 10.93 6.17
N ASN A 110 -4.42 11.12 7.45
CA ASN A 110 -4.93 12.29 8.17
C ASN A 110 -4.31 13.63 7.74
N SER A 111 -3.29 13.58 6.88
CA SER A 111 -2.61 14.79 6.36
C SER A 111 -3.01 15.15 4.94
N ALA A 112 -3.84 14.35 4.29
CA ALA A 112 -4.24 14.50 2.89
C ALA A 112 -3.06 14.61 1.90
N VAL A 113 -1.97 13.89 2.16
CA VAL A 113 -0.78 13.94 1.32
C VAL A 113 -0.22 12.55 1.01
N VAL A 114 0.51 12.48 -0.10
CA VAL A 114 1.53 11.48 -0.35
C VAL A 114 2.88 12.11 -0.03
N ALA A 115 3.53 11.69 1.04
CA ALA A 115 4.87 12.14 1.37
C ALA A 115 5.90 11.43 0.48
N VAL A 116 6.96 12.16 0.12
CA VAL A 116 8.03 11.66 -0.75
C VAL A 116 9.33 11.63 0.05
N ILE A 117 9.96 10.47 0.12
CA ILE A 117 11.13 10.22 0.96
C ILE A 117 12.29 9.82 0.07
N ASP A 118 13.40 10.50 0.26
CA ASP A 118 14.69 10.10 -0.28
C ASP A 118 15.26 8.97 0.58
N ARG A 119 15.40 7.78 -0.01
CA ARG A 119 15.88 6.57 0.67
C ARG A 119 17.36 6.59 1.02
N ASP A 120 18.15 7.47 0.41
CA ASP A 120 19.58 7.57 0.66
C ASP A 120 19.86 8.45 1.88
N SER A 121 19.14 9.59 1.98
CA SER A 121 19.23 10.50 3.13
C SER A 121 18.24 10.19 4.24
N ASN A 122 17.24 9.33 4.01
CA ASN A 122 16.13 9.01 4.90
C ASN A 122 15.33 10.27 5.33
N LYS A 123 15.12 11.20 4.40
CA LYS A 123 14.41 12.45 4.66
C LYS A 123 13.18 12.62 3.77
N VAL A 124 12.17 13.26 4.33
CA VAL A 124 11.04 13.74 3.53
C VAL A 124 11.54 14.92 2.67
N VAL A 125 11.43 14.78 1.34
CA VAL A 125 11.91 15.77 0.37
C VAL A 125 10.79 16.50 -0.35
N ALA A 126 9.56 15.97 -0.28
CA ALA A 126 8.38 16.62 -0.82
C ALA A 126 7.11 16.02 -0.19
N ALA A 127 5.98 16.70 -0.40
CA ALA A 127 4.64 16.18 -0.17
C ALA A 127 3.74 16.58 -1.33
N ILE A 128 2.87 15.67 -1.72
CA ILE A 128 1.94 15.85 -2.83
C ILE A 128 0.52 15.83 -2.25
N ASP A 129 -0.28 16.83 -2.56
CA ASP A 129 -1.70 16.83 -2.19
C ASP A 129 -2.39 15.61 -2.79
N SER A 130 -2.99 14.77 -1.95
CA SER A 130 -3.79 13.62 -2.38
C SER A 130 -5.25 13.97 -2.62
N GLY A 131 -5.69 15.16 -2.21
CA GLY A 131 -7.08 15.62 -2.33
C GLY A 131 -8.06 14.94 -1.36
N SER A 132 -7.57 14.15 -0.40
CA SER A 132 -8.41 13.46 0.57
C SER A 132 -7.63 13.15 1.84
N THR A 133 -8.28 13.32 3.00
CA THR A 133 -7.78 12.84 4.30
C THR A 133 -7.97 11.33 4.49
N ASN A 134 -8.62 10.67 3.54
CA ASN A 134 -8.89 9.23 3.54
C ASN A 134 -8.05 8.47 2.50
N GLY A 135 -6.96 9.08 2.02
CA GLY A 135 -6.02 8.46 1.07
C GLY A 135 -5.30 7.28 1.72
N HIS A 136 -5.78 6.07 1.47
CA HIS A 136 -5.39 4.85 2.16
C HIS A 136 -4.29 4.10 1.41
N ARG A 137 -4.63 3.37 0.33
CA ARG A 137 -3.63 2.64 -0.45
C ARG A 137 -3.19 3.43 -1.68
N LEU A 138 -1.94 3.22 -2.08
CA LEU A 138 -1.41 3.79 -3.31
C LEU A 138 -0.81 2.73 -4.23
N ILE A 139 -0.88 3.00 -5.52
CA ILE A 139 -0.20 2.26 -6.57
C ILE A 139 0.48 3.23 -7.53
N ILE A 140 1.59 2.78 -8.13
CA ILE A 140 2.26 3.51 -9.20
C ILE A 140 2.02 2.74 -10.49
N ALA A 141 1.59 3.45 -11.53
CA ALA A 141 1.34 2.86 -12.83
C ALA A 141 2.67 2.36 -13.47
N PRO A 142 2.60 1.29 -14.28
CA PRO A 142 3.79 0.76 -14.98
C PRO A 142 4.49 1.77 -15.88
N ASP A 143 3.77 2.80 -16.35
CA ASP A 143 4.34 3.89 -17.14
C ASP A 143 5.28 4.81 -16.32
N GLY A 144 5.27 4.68 -14.99
CA GLY A 144 6.02 5.51 -14.06
C GLY A 144 5.57 6.98 -14.01
N ARG A 145 4.44 7.32 -14.62
CA ARG A 145 3.96 8.71 -14.75
C ARG A 145 2.77 9.01 -13.84
N HIS A 146 1.99 7.99 -13.50
CA HIS A 146 0.80 8.16 -12.68
C HIS A 146 0.93 7.39 -11.37
N LEU A 147 0.49 8.05 -10.31
CA LEU A 147 0.24 7.44 -9.02
C LEU A 147 -1.26 7.58 -8.73
N TYR A 148 -1.85 6.52 -8.25
CA TYR A 148 -3.25 6.50 -7.84
C TYR A 148 -3.32 6.22 -6.35
N THR A 149 -4.20 6.95 -5.63
CA THR A 149 -4.57 6.61 -4.26
C THR A 149 -6.06 6.32 -4.20
N GLU A 150 -6.44 5.22 -3.59
CA GLU A 150 -7.85 5.06 -3.23
C GLU A 150 -8.13 5.82 -1.93
N ASN A 151 -9.28 6.48 -1.91
CA ASN A 151 -9.73 7.31 -0.79
C ASN A 151 -10.98 6.65 -0.21
N GLU A 152 -10.76 5.88 0.79
CA GLU A 152 -11.63 4.84 1.32
C GLU A 152 -13.09 5.29 1.49
N GLU A 153 -13.38 6.13 2.48
CA GLU A 153 -14.74 6.58 2.78
C GLU A 153 -15.30 7.57 1.74
N ASP A 154 -14.42 8.25 1.01
CA ASP A 154 -14.83 9.21 -0.03
C ASP A 154 -15.41 8.50 -1.26
N GLY A 155 -15.09 7.22 -1.47
CA GLY A 155 -15.44 6.50 -2.69
C GLY A 155 -14.84 7.17 -3.92
N THR A 156 -13.56 7.53 -3.84
CA THR A 156 -12.83 8.16 -4.96
C THR A 156 -11.44 7.58 -5.12
N VAL A 157 -10.89 7.70 -6.33
CA VAL A 157 -9.50 7.41 -6.63
C VAL A 157 -8.83 8.70 -7.09
N SER A 158 -7.83 9.17 -6.36
CA SER A 158 -7.03 10.33 -6.77
C SER A 158 -6.02 9.93 -7.84
N VAL A 159 -5.84 10.80 -8.83
CA VAL A 159 -4.87 10.63 -9.92
C VAL A 159 -3.80 11.70 -9.78
N ILE A 160 -2.56 11.29 -9.63
CA ILE A 160 -1.40 12.17 -9.43
C ILE A 160 -0.43 12.02 -10.60
N ASP A 161 -0.03 13.15 -11.21
CA ASP A 161 1.11 13.22 -12.13
C ASP A 161 2.39 13.11 -11.28
N LEU A 162 3.06 11.99 -11.38
CA LEU A 162 4.20 11.67 -10.51
C LEU A 162 5.41 12.56 -10.82
N PRO A 163 5.86 12.74 -12.07
CA PRO A 163 6.94 13.65 -12.41
C PRO A 163 6.70 15.10 -11.99
N LYS A 164 5.45 15.58 -12.10
CA LYS A 164 5.12 16.96 -11.71
C LYS A 164 4.74 17.08 -10.24
N ARG A 165 4.59 15.96 -9.54
CA ARG A 165 4.13 15.89 -8.14
C ARG A 165 2.85 16.69 -7.93
N LYS A 166 1.86 16.45 -8.79
CA LYS A 166 0.63 17.25 -8.83
C LYS A 166 -0.61 16.36 -8.92
N LEU A 167 -1.59 16.64 -8.07
CA LEU A 167 -2.93 16.07 -8.19
C LEU A 167 -3.57 16.56 -9.51
N LEU A 168 -4.01 15.64 -10.35
CA LEU A 168 -4.73 15.89 -11.59
C LEU A 168 -6.24 15.94 -11.38
N GLY A 169 -6.76 15.14 -10.46
CA GLY A 169 -8.18 15.05 -10.16
C GLY A 169 -8.52 13.79 -9.41
N LYS A 170 -9.82 13.58 -9.22
CA LYS A 170 -10.36 12.38 -8.57
C LYS A 170 -11.38 11.68 -9.46
N ILE A 171 -11.31 10.36 -9.52
CA ILE A 171 -12.29 9.49 -10.18
C ILE A 171 -13.28 9.07 -9.11
N LYS A 172 -14.57 9.31 -9.34
CA LYS A 172 -15.62 8.89 -8.42
C LYS A 172 -16.02 7.44 -8.69
N THR A 173 -16.11 6.67 -7.61
CA THR A 173 -16.66 5.31 -7.63
C THR A 173 -18.08 5.28 -7.05
N PRO A 174 -18.90 4.27 -7.34
CA PRO A 174 -20.26 4.18 -6.83
C PRO A 174 -20.36 4.07 -5.30
N ARG A 175 -19.34 3.52 -4.64
CA ARG A 175 -19.35 3.24 -3.19
C ARG A 175 -17.96 3.45 -2.59
N PRO A 176 -17.83 3.48 -1.24
CA PRO A 176 -16.55 3.48 -0.53
C PRO A 176 -15.63 2.34 -0.97
N LEU A 177 -14.33 2.52 -0.77
CA LEU A 177 -13.30 1.62 -1.26
C LEU A 177 -12.50 1.00 -0.09
N ALA A 178 -11.85 -0.13 -0.35
CA ALA A 178 -10.97 -0.81 0.61
C ALA A 178 -9.59 -1.16 0.03
N GLY A 179 -9.42 -1.09 -1.27
CA GLY A 179 -8.18 -1.46 -1.91
C GLY A 179 -8.09 -1.05 -3.37
N ILE A 180 -6.86 -1.10 -3.89
CA ILE A 180 -6.58 -0.69 -5.27
C ILE A 180 -5.48 -1.57 -5.87
N ALA A 181 -5.63 -1.90 -7.15
CA ALA A 181 -4.61 -2.56 -7.96
C ALA A 181 -4.57 -1.93 -9.36
N ILE A 182 -3.48 -2.12 -10.09
CA ILE A 182 -3.38 -1.76 -11.50
C ILE A 182 -2.92 -2.95 -12.30
N ALA A 183 -3.51 -3.14 -13.47
CA ALA A 183 -3.10 -4.17 -14.40
C ALA A 183 -1.65 -3.92 -14.88
N PRO A 184 -0.84 -4.97 -15.10
CA PRO A 184 0.53 -4.83 -15.57
C PRO A 184 0.69 -4.07 -16.89
N ASP A 185 -0.34 -4.04 -17.73
CA ASP A 185 -0.37 -3.24 -18.96
C ASP A 185 -0.70 -1.75 -18.74
N GLY A 186 -1.04 -1.37 -17.51
CA GLY A 186 -1.36 0.00 -17.11
C GLY A 186 -2.72 0.53 -17.56
N ARG A 187 -3.57 -0.29 -18.19
CA ARG A 187 -4.84 0.17 -18.78
C ARG A 187 -6.02 0.16 -17.83
N THR A 188 -5.97 -0.69 -16.81
CA THR A 188 -7.08 -0.86 -15.87
C THR A 188 -6.63 -0.70 -14.45
N VAL A 189 -7.23 0.22 -13.73
CA VAL A 189 -7.19 0.27 -12.28
C VAL A 189 -8.39 -0.47 -11.72
N VAL A 190 -8.16 -1.38 -10.79
CA VAL A 190 -9.20 -2.07 -10.04
C VAL A 190 -9.30 -1.42 -8.67
N ALA A 191 -10.48 -0.89 -8.35
CA ALA A 191 -10.81 -0.42 -7.01
C ALA A 191 -11.77 -1.42 -6.35
N VAL A 192 -11.50 -1.75 -5.10
CA VAL A 192 -12.23 -2.77 -4.33
C VAL A 192 -13.28 -2.08 -3.47
N ASP A 193 -14.53 -2.53 -3.55
CA ASP A 193 -15.65 -2.01 -2.78
C ASP A 193 -15.55 -2.47 -1.31
N ASP A 194 -15.63 -1.53 -0.36
CA ASP A 194 -15.60 -1.82 1.08
C ASP A 194 -16.94 -2.33 1.62
N ALA A 195 -18.03 -2.07 0.93
CA ALA A 195 -19.38 -2.40 1.41
C ALA A 195 -19.91 -3.73 0.84
N GLN A 196 -19.45 -4.13 -0.35
CA GLN A 196 -19.96 -5.29 -1.07
C GLN A 196 -18.83 -6.08 -1.73
N PRO A 197 -19.03 -7.38 -2.04
CA PRO A 197 -18.05 -8.19 -2.75
C PRO A 197 -17.98 -7.79 -4.24
N THR A 198 -17.59 -6.55 -4.51
CA THR A 198 -17.60 -5.95 -5.85
C THR A 198 -16.27 -5.30 -6.16
N LEU A 199 -15.88 -5.33 -7.41
CA LEU A 199 -14.72 -4.63 -7.95
C LEU A 199 -15.20 -3.61 -8.99
N PHE A 200 -14.60 -2.42 -8.97
CA PHE A 200 -14.79 -1.40 -9.99
C PHE A 200 -13.59 -1.38 -10.92
N LEU A 201 -13.81 -1.66 -12.20
CA LEU A 201 -12.78 -1.59 -13.23
C LEU A 201 -12.78 -0.20 -13.84
N ILE A 202 -11.71 0.52 -13.67
CA ILE A 202 -11.52 1.91 -14.09
C ILE A 202 -10.56 1.93 -15.28
N ASP A 203 -11.00 2.48 -16.39
CA ASP A 203 -10.14 2.74 -17.55
C ASP A 203 -9.20 3.92 -17.26
N THR A 204 -7.89 3.70 -17.39
CA THR A 204 -6.89 4.73 -17.10
C THR A 204 -6.84 5.85 -18.13
N ALA A 205 -7.34 5.61 -19.35
CA ALA A 205 -7.29 6.59 -20.43
C ALA A 205 -8.28 7.75 -20.23
N ASP A 206 -9.47 7.47 -19.66
CA ASP A 206 -10.50 8.48 -19.45
C ASP A 206 -10.98 8.61 -17.99
N GLY A 207 -10.46 7.78 -17.10
CA GLY A 207 -10.77 7.81 -15.68
C GLY A 207 -12.21 7.43 -15.35
N ARG A 208 -12.82 6.52 -16.12
CA ARG A 208 -14.21 6.09 -15.91
C ARG A 208 -14.29 4.65 -15.41
N VAL A 209 -15.22 4.41 -14.50
CA VAL A 209 -15.63 3.05 -14.18
C VAL A 209 -16.31 2.45 -15.41
N ARG A 210 -15.71 1.41 -15.97
CA ARG A 210 -16.21 0.70 -17.16
C ARG A 210 -17.08 -0.49 -16.81
N GLU A 211 -16.76 -1.14 -15.71
CA GLU A 211 -17.37 -2.40 -15.33
C GLU A 211 -17.39 -2.56 -13.82
N GLU A 212 -18.41 -3.25 -13.33
CA GLU A 212 -18.51 -3.75 -11.96
C GLU A 212 -18.52 -5.28 -12.00
N ILE A 213 -17.56 -5.91 -11.31
CA ILE A 213 -17.50 -7.36 -11.17
C ILE A 213 -18.00 -7.71 -9.77
N VAL A 214 -19.11 -8.43 -9.69
CA VAL A 214 -19.62 -8.99 -8.43
C VAL A 214 -18.95 -10.36 -8.22
N LEU A 215 -18.24 -10.50 -7.10
CA LEU A 215 -17.60 -11.75 -6.72
C LEU A 215 -18.66 -12.76 -6.29
N LYS A 216 -18.69 -13.91 -6.97
CA LYS A 216 -19.63 -14.99 -6.65
C LYS A 216 -19.18 -15.75 -5.41
N ASP A 217 -20.14 -16.22 -4.64
CA ASP A 217 -19.92 -17.05 -3.45
C ASP A 217 -19.00 -16.43 -2.39
N VAL A 218 -18.87 -15.11 -2.42
CA VAL A 218 -18.11 -14.32 -1.42
C VAL A 218 -19.11 -13.52 -0.59
N PRO A 219 -19.37 -13.91 0.67
CA PRO A 219 -20.45 -13.30 1.47
C PRO A 219 -20.07 -11.96 2.10
N LYS A 220 -18.81 -11.56 2.00
CA LYS A 220 -18.27 -10.36 2.64
C LYS A 220 -17.50 -9.51 1.61
N PRO A 221 -17.36 -8.21 1.88
CA PRO A 221 -16.58 -7.32 1.02
C PRO A 221 -15.16 -7.84 0.79
N ALA A 222 -14.63 -7.57 -0.39
CA ALA A 222 -13.23 -7.77 -0.71
C ALA A 222 -12.38 -6.67 -0.06
N GLN A 223 -11.07 -6.87 0.05
CA GLN A 223 -10.19 -5.89 0.67
C GLN A 223 -8.91 -5.61 -0.13
N ILE A 224 -8.26 -6.63 -0.64
CA ILE A 224 -7.01 -6.46 -1.38
C ILE A 224 -7.13 -7.15 -2.73
N ALA A 225 -6.70 -6.45 -3.77
CA ALA A 225 -6.56 -6.99 -5.11
C ALA A 225 -5.09 -6.95 -5.53
N ARG A 226 -4.64 -7.97 -6.26
CA ARG A 226 -3.29 -8.06 -6.83
C ARG A 226 -3.33 -8.79 -8.16
N TYR A 227 -2.77 -8.18 -9.18
CA TYR A 227 -2.53 -8.85 -10.46
C TYR A 227 -1.32 -9.77 -10.38
N ALA A 228 -1.39 -10.89 -11.09
CA ALA A 228 -0.22 -11.66 -11.46
C ALA A 228 0.68 -10.81 -12.38
N PRO A 229 2.03 -10.96 -12.29
CA PRO A 229 2.94 -10.13 -13.09
C PRO A 229 2.76 -10.25 -14.61
N ASP A 230 2.23 -11.38 -15.07
CA ASP A 230 1.94 -11.67 -16.48
C ASP A 230 0.54 -11.27 -16.94
N ASN A 231 -0.22 -10.61 -16.04
CA ASN A 231 -1.62 -10.19 -16.26
C ASN A 231 -2.61 -11.34 -16.47
N SER A 232 -2.23 -12.56 -16.16
CA SER A 232 -3.09 -13.74 -16.38
C SER A 232 -4.20 -13.88 -15.35
N LEU A 233 -4.02 -13.34 -14.15
CA LEU A 233 -4.94 -13.50 -13.03
C LEU A 233 -4.98 -12.24 -12.15
N LEU A 234 -6.15 -11.97 -11.58
CA LEU A 234 -6.35 -11.04 -10.48
C LEU A 234 -6.74 -11.84 -9.23
N ALA A 235 -5.89 -11.82 -8.21
CA ALA A 235 -6.20 -12.38 -6.90
C ALA A 235 -6.86 -11.33 -6.02
N VAL A 236 -7.98 -11.67 -5.39
CA VAL A 236 -8.75 -10.78 -4.51
C VAL A 236 -9.00 -11.47 -3.19
N THR A 237 -8.55 -10.85 -2.09
CA THR A 237 -8.79 -11.36 -0.74
C THR A 237 -10.06 -10.74 -0.16
N SER A 238 -10.84 -11.53 0.57
CA SER A 238 -12.02 -11.05 1.30
C SER A 238 -11.83 -11.32 2.78
N LEU A 239 -11.55 -10.24 3.52
CA LEU A 239 -11.46 -10.28 4.98
C LEU A 239 -12.81 -10.72 5.56
N ASN A 240 -12.81 -11.43 6.67
CA ASN A 240 -14.00 -11.97 7.32
C ASN A 240 -14.77 -13.07 6.57
N SER A 241 -14.27 -13.53 5.43
CA SER A 241 -14.79 -14.72 4.74
C SER A 241 -13.71 -15.79 4.50
N ASP A 242 -12.46 -15.49 4.86
CA ASP A 242 -11.31 -16.39 4.71
C ASP A 242 -11.16 -16.95 3.29
N THR A 243 -11.48 -16.10 2.29
CA THR A 243 -11.48 -16.50 0.88
C THR A 243 -10.49 -15.69 0.06
N VAL A 244 -9.96 -16.33 -0.97
CA VAL A 244 -9.23 -15.70 -2.07
C VAL A 244 -9.94 -16.06 -3.37
N SER A 245 -10.44 -15.06 -4.08
CA SER A 245 -11.00 -15.23 -5.43
C SER A 245 -9.91 -15.04 -6.46
N LEU A 246 -9.89 -15.90 -7.46
CA LEU A 246 -9.02 -15.77 -8.64
C LEU A 246 -9.91 -15.46 -9.85
N ILE A 247 -9.56 -14.42 -10.58
CA ILE A 247 -10.31 -13.89 -11.72
C ILE A 247 -9.37 -13.87 -12.92
N ASP A 248 -9.82 -14.47 -14.03
CA ASP A 248 -9.13 -14.51 -15.32
C ASP A 248 -9.30 -13.19 -16.09
#